data_1af9be9c222209baef1de4390ff9ab66
#
_entry.id   1af9be9c222209baef1de4390ff9ab66
#
_cell.length_a   1.000
_cell.length_b   1.000
_cell.length_c   1.000
_cell.angle_alpha   90.00
_cell.angle_beta   90.00
_cell.angle_gamma   90.00
#
_symmetry.space_group_name_H-M   'P 1'
#
loop_
_entity.id
_entity.type
_entity.pdbx_description
1 polymer ?
#
loop_
_entity_poly.entity_id
_entity_poly.type
_entity_poly.pdbx_seq_one_letter_code
_entity_poly.pdbx_strand_id
1 'polypeptide(L)'
;VLEIEEKLVKEGYRFQQLDGEHVLDLLLFLRKNFPGWEEDLRRTLEMRAGSLDFATIALKDEEIVGYCQVATDGLIEHFGPFGVLPDHRNRGIGTVIFHMCLRMLQSKGARNVWFAWGGGKNYSFYERQGMVETRRFAILSKKI
;
A
#
# COMPACT_ATOMS: atom_id res chain seq x y z
N VAL A 1 9.78 -11.06 8.94
CA VAL A 1 9.77 -10.06 7.84
C VAL A 1 11.16 -9.80 7.29
N LEU A 2 12.16 -9.63 8.15
CA LEU A 2 13.55 -9.42 7.71
C LEU A 2 14.08 -10.56 6.83
N GLU A 3 13.80 -11.80 7.20
CA GLU A 3 14.23 -12.97 6.43
C GLU A 3 13.57 -13.02 5.04
N ILE A 4 12.29 -12.63 4.97
CA ILE A 4 11.55 -12.54 3.70
C ILE A 4 12.15 -11.44 2.83
N GLU A 5 12.42 -10.28 3.41
CA GLU A 5 13.02 -9.15 2.72
C GLU A 5 14.41 -9.50 2.17
N GLU A 6 15.28 -10.09 2.99
CA GLU A 6 16.62 -10.51 2.57
C GLU A 6 16.58 -11.51 1.41
N LYS A 7 15.68 -12.48 1.46
CA LYS A 7 15.47 -13.43 0.37
C LYS A 7 15.06 -12.71 -0.92
N LEU A 8 14.09 -11.82 -0.83
CA LEU A 8 13.58 -11.09 -2.00
C LEU A 8 14.65 -10.14 -2.58
N VAL A 9 15.46 -9.50 -1.74
CA VAL A 9 16.57 -8.68 -2.21
C VAL A 9 17.59 -9.53 -3.00
N LYS A 10 17.90 -10.73 -2.54
CA LYS A 10 18.75 -11.67 -3.28
C LYS A 10 18.13 -12.09 -4.62
N GLU A 11 16.81 -12.11 -4.72
CA GLU A 11 16.08 -12.39 -5.96
C GLU A 11 15.96 -11.16 -6.89
N GLY A 12 16.53 -10.01 -6.51
CA GLY A 12 16.57 -8.79 -7.32
C GLY A 12 15.46 -7.78 -7.04
N TYR A 13 14.71 -7.96 -5.97
CA TYR A 13 13.72 -6.96 -5.53
C TYR A 13 14.38 -5.86 -4.71
N ARG A 14 13.81 -4.67 -4.79
CA ARG A 14 14.20 -3.53 -3.97
C ARG A 14 12.95 -2.92 -3.34
N PHE A 15 13.07 -2.49 -2.10
CA PHE A 15 11.97 -1.90 -1.34
C PHE A 15 12.41 -0.53 -0.84
N GLN A 16 11.55 0.46 -1.00
CA GLN A 16 11.86 1.81 -0.57
C GLN A 16 10.60 2.62 -0.30
N GLN A 17 10.78 3.72 0.43
CA GLN A 17 9.77 4.77 0.50
C GLN A 17 9.69 5.48 -0.86
N LEU A 18 8.51 5.96 -1.22
CA LEU A 18 8.34 6.73 -2.45
C LEU A 18 9.26 7.96 -2.43
N ASP A 19 9.93 8.20 -3.55
CA ASP A 19 10.78 9.37 -3.79
C ASP A 19 10.35 10.12 -5.05
N GLY A 20 10.95 11.30 -5.28
CA GLY A 20 10.59 12.14 -6.43
C GLY A 20 10.88 11.48 -7.78
N GLU A 21 11.87 10.62 -7.88
CA GLU A 21 12.24 9.92 -9.12
C GLU A 21 11.17 8.90 -9.55
N HIS A 22 10.37 8.39 -8.62
CA HIS A 22 9.41 7.32 -8.87
C HIS A 22 7.93 7.78 -8.88
N VAL A 23 7.66 9.07 -8.67
CA VAL A 23 6.27 9.58 -8.63
C VAL A 23 5.56 9.36 -9.97
N LEU A 24 6.18 9.75 -11.08
CA LEU A 24 5.57 9.58 -12.40
C LEU A 24 5.40 8.10 -12.74
N ASP A 25 6.41 7.28 -12.48
CA ASP A 25 6.34 5.84 -12.73
C ASP A 25 5.23 5.19 -11.91
N LEU A 26 5.03 5.63 -10.66
CA LEU A 26 3.95 5.14 -9.81
C LEU A 26 2.57 5.54 -10.34
N LEU A 27 2.40 6.77 -10.79
CA LEU A 27 1.15 7.22 -11.41
C LEU A 27 0.80 6.38 -12.65
N LEU A 28 1.78 6.12 -13.51
CA LEU A 28 1.60 5.29 -14.70
C LEU A 28 1.33 3.82 -14.35
N PHE A 29 2.03 3.30 -13.36
CA PHE A 29 1.80 1.95 -12.83
C PHE A 29 0.38 1.76 -12.32
N LEU A 30 -0.14 2.70 -11.54
CA LEU A 30 -1.50 2.65 -11.01
C LEU A 30 -2.54 2.77 -12.12
N ARG A 31 -2.35 3.70 -13.05
CA ARG A 31 -3.25 3.86 -14.21
C ARG A 31 -3.40 2.58 -15.01
N LYS A 32 -2.30 1.87 -15.22
CA LYS A 32 -2.27 0.63 -16.00
C LYS A 32 -2.86 -0.55 -15.25
N ASN A 33 -2.53 -0.71 -13.97
CA ASN A 33 -2.73 -1.96 -13.23
C ASN A 33 -3.85 -1.91 -12.18
N PHE A 34 -4.15 -0.72 -11.65
CA PHE A 34 -5.13 -0.53 -10.58
C PHE A 34 -5.98 0.72 -10.85
N PRO A 35 -6.91 0.65 -11.83
CA PRO A 35 -7.74 1.80 -12.19
C PRO A 35 -8.46 2.39 -10.98
N GLY A 36 -8.40 3.72 -10.87
CA GLY A 36 -8.97 4.47 -9.76
C GLY A 36 -7.97 4.83 -8.66
N TRP A 37 -6.90 4.06 -8.46
CA TRP A 37 -5.91 4.35 -7.41
C TRP A 37 -4.96 5.48 -7.78
N GLU A 38 -4.81 5.78 -9.05
CA GLU A 38 -4.07 6.95 -9.51
C GLU A 38 -4.64 8.24 -8.90
N GLU A 39 -5.95 8.35 -8.86
CA GLU A 39 -6.62 9.51 -8.27
C GLU A 39 -6.37 9.61 -6.75
N ASP A 40 -6.35 8.49 -6.06
CA ASP A 40 -6.01 8.45 -4.64
C ASP A 40 -4.59 8.97 -4.39
N LEU A 41 -3.63 8.56 -5.22
CA LEU A 41 -2.25 9.02 -5.13
C LEU A 41 -2.16 10.53 -5.41
N ARG A 42 -2.80 11.01 -6.47
CA ARG A 42 -2.80 12.42 -6.85
C ARG A 42 -3.37 13.30 -5.73
N ARG A 43 -4.51 12.91 -5.20
CA ARG A 43 -5.14 13.63 -4.09
C ARG A 43 -4.24 13.69 -2.86
N THR A 44 -3.57 12.59 -2.52
CA THR A 44 -2.65 12.55 -1.37
C THR A 44 -1.43 13.45 -1.61
N LEU A 45 -0.86 13.44 -2.82
CA LEU A 45 0.23 14.34 -3.19
C LEU A 45 -0.15 15.83 -3.01
N GLU A 46 -1.36 16.21 -3.44
CA GLU A 46 -1.87 17.56 -3.28
C GLU A 46 -2.07 17.92 -1.80
N MET A 47 -2.73 17.07 -1.02
CA MET A 47 -3.00 17.31 0.38
C MET A 47 -1.73 17.42 1.22
N ARG A 48 -0.69 16.69 0.87
CA ARG A 48 0.57 16.66 1.62
C ARG A 48 1.63 17.62 1.07
N ALA A 49 1.25 18.51 0.15
CA ALA A 49 2.10 19.58 -0.39
C ALA A 49 3.49 19.09 -0.86
N GLY A 50 3.52 17.94 -1.54
CA GLY A 50 4.75 17.37 -2.09
C GLY A 50 5.56 16.51 -1.13
N SER A 51 5.12 16.30 0.11
CA SER A 51 5.72 15.30 1.00
C SER A 51 5.41 13.90 0.50
N LEU A 52 6.43 13.04 0.38
CA LEU A 52 6.30 11.67 -0.17
C LEU A 52 6.36 10.59 0.90
N ASP A 53 6.37 10.95 2.17
CA ASP A 53 6.51 10.07 3.31
C ASP A 53 5.19 9.38 3.72
N PHE A 54 4.37 9.07 2.75
CA PHE A 54 3.09 8.38 2.95
C PHE A 54 2.94 7.08 2.13
N ALA A 55 3.96 6.73 1.33
CA ALA A 55 3.88 5.55 0.46
C ALA A 55 5.19 4.78 0.41
N THR A 56 5.08 3.48 0.20
CA THR A 56 6.19 2.56 -0.01
C THR A 56 5.99 1.80 -1.32
N ILE A 57 7.09 1.49 -2.01
CA ILE A 57 7.07 0.78 -3.28
C ILE A 57 8.02 -0.41 -3.27
N ALA A 58 7.67 -1.41 -4.06
CA ALA A 58 8.53 -2.54 -4.40
C ALA A 58 8.91 -2.46 -5.87
N LEU A 59 10.17 -2.69 -6.18
CA LEU A 59 10.74 -2.64 -7.52
C LEU A 59 11.36 -3.99 -7.88
N LYS A 60 11.27 -4.35 -9.15
CA LYS A 60 11.99 -5.47 -9.76
C LYS A 60 12.56 -4.97 -11.08
N ASP A 61 13.88 -5.08 -11.27
CA ASP A 61 14.57 -4.59 -12.48
C ASP A 61 14.18 -3.14 -12.84
N GLU A 62 14.17 -2.27 -11.83
CA GLU A 62 13.80 -0.84 -11.89
C GLU A 62 12.31 -0.57 -12.22
N GLU A 63 11.48 -1.58 -12.33
CA GLU A 63 10.04 -1.43 -12.54
C GLU A 63 9.27 -1.61 -11.24
N ILE A 64 8.25 -0.78 -11.02
CA ILE A 64 7.37 -0.89 -9.85
C ILE A 64 6.49 -2.13 -10.01
N VAL A 65 6.48 -2.98 -8.99
CA VAL A 65 5.68 -4.21 -8.95
C VAL A 65 4.72 -4.26 -7.76
N GLY A 66 4.87 -3.35 -6.80
CA GLY A 66 4.00 -3.26 -5.63
C GLY A 66 3.99 -1.87 -5.04
N TYR A 67 2.92 -1.57 -4.32
CA TYR A 67 2.65 -0.26 -3.79
C TYR A 67 1.75 -0.33 -2.56
N CYS A 68 2.02 0.54 -1.60
CA CYS A 68 1.23 0.70 -0.39
C CYS A 68 1.25 2.16 0.03
N GLN A 69 0.10 2.73 0.36
CA GLN A 69 0.05 4.09 0.90
C GLN A 69 -0.87 4.21 2.12
N VAL A 70 -0.76 5.34 2.78
CA VAL A 70 -1.63 5.80 3.86
C VAL A 70 -2.12 7.21 3.56
N ALA A 71 -2.96 7.75 4.42
CA ALA A 71 -3.42 9.14 4.38
C ALA A 71 -4.22 9.54 3.14
N THR A 72 -4.87 8.61 2.45
CA THR A 72 -5.66 8.88 1.24
C THR A 72 -6.79 9.89 1.48
N ASP A 73 -7.36 9.90 2.68
CA ASP A 73 -8.39 10.84 3.12
C ASP A 73 -7.87 11.96 4.04
N GLY A 74 -6.54 12.09 4.15
CA GLY A 74 -5.88 13.04 5.05
C GLY A 74 -5.61 12.52 6.46
N LEU A 75 -6.19 11.39 6.85
CA LEU A 75 -5.92 10.74 8.14
C LEU A 75 -4.74 9.79 7.99
N ILE A 76 -3.63 10.09 8.66
CA ILE A 76 -2.38 9.34 8.50
C ILE A 76 -2.54 7.84 8.81
N GLU A 77 -3.42 7.48 9.71
CA GLU A 77 -3.67 6.10 10.11
C GLU A 77 -4.54 5.30 9.12
N HIS A 78 -5.13 5.96 8.13
CA HIS A 78 -5.94 5.32 7.11
C HIS A 78 -5.03 4.64 6.08
N PHE A 79 -5.03 3.32 6.12
CA PHE A 79 -4.24 2.46 5.27
C PHE A 79 -4.95 2.19 3.93
N GLY A 80 -4.18 2.14 2.87
CA GLY A 80 -4.64 1.83 1.52
C GLY A 80 -4.64 3.05 0.60
N PRO A 81 -4.68 2.81 -0.70
CA PRO A 81 -4.66 1.50 -1.39
C PRO A 81 -3.35 0.71 -1.22
N PHE A 82 -3.42 -0.57 -1.52
CA PHE A 82 -2.32 -1.51 -1.38
C PHE A 82 -2.46 -2.63 -2.41
N GLY A 83 -1.42 -2.89 -3.17
CA GLY A 83 -1.45 -3.94 -4.18
C GLY A 83 -0.08 -4.37 -4.69
N VAL A 84 -0.03 -5.60 -5.17
CA VAL A 84 1.13 -6.21 -5.82
C VAL A 84 0.67 -6.78 -7.16
N LEU A 85 1.48 -6.63 -8.22
CA LEU A 85 1.17 -7.21 -9.52
C LEU A 85 0.93 -8.72 -9.41
N PRO A 86 -0.05 -9.28 -10.15
CA PRO A 86 -0.38 -10.70 -10.08
C PRO A 86 0.82 -11.64 -10.19
N ASP A 87 1.73 -11.39 -11.13
CA ASP A 87 2.90 -12.25 -11.39
C ASP A 87 3.93 -12.21 -10.26
N HIS A 88 3.81 -11.26 -9.35
CA HIS A 88 4.72 -11.08 -8.21
C HIS A 88 4.07 -11.43 -6.86
N ARG A 89 2.83 -11.91 -6.86
CA ARG A 89 2.11 -12.30 -5.64
C ARG A 89 2.61 -13.62 -5.06
N ASN A 90 2.25 -13.88 -3.80
CA ASN A 90 2.58 -15.09 -3.05
C ASN A 90 4.09 -15.33 -2.87
N ARG A 91 4.88 -14.25 -2.90
CA ARG A 91 6.33 -14.27 -2.65
C ARG A 91 6.74 -13.59 -1.36
N GLY A 92 5.81 -12.88 -0.70
CA GLY A 92 6.07 -12.09 0.50
C GLY A 92 6.27 -10.59 0.26
N ILE A 93 6.20 -10.11 -0.98
CA ILE A 93 6.37 -8.69 -1.33
C ILE A 93 5.37 -7.83 -0.58
N GLY A 94 4.08 -8.22 -0.59
CA GLY A 94 3.04 -7.51 0.14
C GLY A 94 3.33 -7.40 1.63
N THR A 95 3.84 -8.46 2.25
CA THR A 95 4.23 -8.46 3.66
C THR A 95 5.33 -7.42 3.92
N VAL A 96 6.36 -7.37 3.07
CA VAL A 96 7.47 -6.42 3.24
C VAL A 96 7.00 -4.98 3.13
N ILE A 97 6.28 -4.61 2.05
CA ILE A 97 5.82 -3.23 1.87
C ILE A 97 4.80 -2.82 2.91
N PHE A 98 3.93 -3.73 3.36
CA PHE A 98 3.00 -3.48 4.46
C PHE A 98 3.76 -3.13 5.75
N HIS A 99 4.74 -3.93 6.14
CA HIS A 99 5.54 -3.66 7.34
C HIS A 99 6.41 -2.41 7.23
N MET A 100 6.92 -2.09 6.05
CA MET A 100 7.59 -0.80 5.82
C MET A 100 6.62 0.36 6.05
N CYS A 101 5.40 0.25 5.57
CA CYS A 101 4.36 1.24 5.77
C CYS A 101 4.04 1.41 7.27
N LEU A 102 3.93 0.31 8.02
CA LEU A 102 3.71 0.36 9.46
C LEU A 102 4.88 1.05 10.20
N ARG A 103 6.12 0.74 9.85
CA ARG A 103 7.29 1.41 10.44
C ARG A 103 7.29 2.91 10.15
N MET A 104 6.93 3.29 8.93
CA MET A 104 6.78 4.69 8.56
C MET A 104 5.72 5.39 9.43
N LEU A 105 4.58 4.76 9.64
CA LEU A 105 3.52 5.28 10.52
C LEU A 105 4.00 5.41 11.98
N GLN A 106 4.68 4.40 12.49
CA GLN A 106 5.25 4.45 13.85
C GLN A 106 6.22 5.61 14.03
N SER A 107 7.07 5.87 13.04
CA SER A 107 8.02 6.99 13.09
C SER A 107 7.32 8.36 13.14
N LYS A 108 6.05 8.42 12.72
CA LYS A 108 5.22 9.61 12.78
C LYS A 108 4.34 9.68 14.03
N GLY A 109 4.50 8.73 14.96
CA GLY A 109 3.74 8.67 16.20
C GLY A 109 2.38 7.98 16.10
N ALA A 110 2.04 7.39 14.96
CA ALA A 110 0.81 6.61 14.83
C ALA A 110 0.89 5.34 15.68
N ARG A 111 -0.20 5.02 16.37
CA ARG A 111 -0.33 3.84 17.22
C ARG A 111 -1.29 2.80 16.68
N ASN A 112 -2.11 3.18 15.72
CA ASN A 112 -3.11 2.34 15.08
C ASN A 112 -3.03 2.52 13.57
N VAL A 113 -3.51 1.52 12.85
CA VAL A 113 -3.75 1.57 11.40
C VAL A 113 -5.10 0.92 11.14
N TRP A 114 -5.86 1.50 10.23
CA TRP A 114 -7.18 0.98 9.89
C TRP A 114 -7.49 1.20 8.41
N PHE A 115 -8.43 0.42 7.88
CA PHE A 115 -9.06 0.65 6.59
C PHE A 115 -10.52 0.18 6.64
N ALA A 116 -11.35 0.78 5.78
CA ALA A 116 -12.80 0.56 5.81
C ALA A 116 -13.27 -0.56 4.87
N TRP A 117 -12.48 -0.89 3.85
CA TRP A 117 -12.86 -1.86 2.83
C TRP A 117 -11.97 -3.09 2.89
N GLY A 118 -12.41 -4.10 3.59
CA GLY A 118 -11.76 -5.39 3.65
C GLY A 118 -12.76 -6.50 3.36
N GLY A 119 -12.31 -7.55 2.69
CA GLY A 119 -13.16 -8.70 2.41
C GLY A 119 -12.57 -9.60 1.33
N GLY A 120 -13.24 -10.72 1.10
CA GLY A 120 -12.83 -11.68 0.08
C GLY A 120 -11.42 -12.24 0.31
N LYS A 121 -10.66 -12.36 -0.77
CA LYS A 121 -9.33 -13.00 -0.75
C LYS A 121 -8.28 -12.27 0.09
N ASN A 122 -8.47 -10.97 0.34
CA ASN A 122 -7.49 -10.16 1.06
C ASN A 122 -7.65 -10.22 2.58
N TYR A 123 -8.81 -10.63 3.07
CA TYR A 123 -9.10 -10.67 4.50
C TYR A 123 -8.10 -11.51 5.28
N SER A 124 -7.78 -12.71 4.80
CA SER A 124 -6.84 -13.61 5.46
C SER A 124 -5.41 -13.07 5.50
N PHE A 125 -5.01 -12.29 4.49
CA PHE A 125 -3.71 -11.59 4.52
C PHE A 125 -3.63 -10.66 5.73
N TYR A 126 -4.64 -9.81 5.90
CA TYR A 126 -4.65 -8.83 6.99
C TYR A 126 -4.77 -9.47 8.37
N GLU A 127 -5.56 -10.52 8.50
CA GLU A 127 -5.62 -11.30 9.74
C GLU A 127 -4.24 -11.87 10.13
N ARG A 128 -3.51 -12.44 9.17
CA ARG A 128 -2.15 -12.93 9.40
C ARG A 128 -1.17 -11.83 9.82
N GLN A 129 -1.45 -10.58 9.45
CA GLN A 129 -0.67 -9.41 9.89
C GLN A 129 -1.11 -8.87 11.26
N GLY A 130 -2.05 -9.52 11.92
CA GLY A 130 -2.53 -9.13 13.24
C GLY A 130 -3.65 -8.08 13.24
N MET A 131 -4.23 -7.78 12.08
CA MET A 131 -5.40 -6.90 12.01
C MET A 131 -6.66 -7.63 12.43
N VAL A 132 -7.54 -6.93 13.10
CA VAL A 132 -8.82 -7.48 13.58
C VAL A 132 -9.99 -6.66 13.05
N GLU A 133 -11.10 -7.31 12.76
CA GLU A 133 -12.34 -6.65 12.37
C GLU A 133 -12.93 -5.91 13.58
N THR A 134 -13.10 -4.59 13.44
CA THR A 134 -13.67 -3.74 14.50
C THR A 134 -15.08 -3.26 14.16
N ARG A 135 -15.40 -3.20 12.87
CA ARG A 135 -16.73 -2.78 12.38
C ARG A 135 -17.07 -3.53 11.10
N ARG A 136 -18.37 -3.67 10.86
CA ARG A 136 -18.92 -4.25 9.65
C ARG A 136 -19.97 -3.32 9.05
N PHE A 137 -19.87 -3.07 7.75
CA PHE A 137 -20.77 -2.17 7.02
C PHE A 137 -21.55 -2.94 5.96
N ALA A 138 -22.78 -2.52 5.73
CA ALA A 138 -23.59 -2.99 4.61
C ALA A 138 -23.74 -1.87 3.58
N ILE A 139 -23.55 -2.20 2.31
CA ILE A 139 -23.87 -1.29 1.20
C ILE A 139 -25.30 -1.58 0.79
N LEU A 140 -26.16 -0.57 0.87
CA LEU A 140 -27.52 -0.67 0.42
C LEU A 140 -27.66 0.08 -0.91
N SER A 141 -28.32 -0.55 -1.86
CA SER A 141 -28.61 0.06 -3.17
C SER A 141 -30.05 -0.19 -3.56
N LYS A 142 -30.64 0.77 -4.29
CA LYS A 142 -31.98 0.64 -4.86
C LYS A 142 -31.91 1.05 -6.34
N LYS A 143 -32.43 0.17 -7.18
CA LYS A 143 -32.63 0.50 -8.59
C LYS A 143 -33.90 1.35 -8.72
N ILE A 144 -33.80 2.50 -9.38
CA ILE A 144 -34.89 3.44 -9.61
C ILE A 144 -35.30 3.48 -11.09
#